data_37057115ea8016b593f9968a9d7295c8
#
_entry.id   37057115ea8016b593f9968a9d7295c8
#
_cell.length_a   1.000
_cell.length_b   1.000
_cell.length_c   1.000
_cell.angle_alpha   90.00
_cell.angle_beta   90.00
_cell.angle_gamma   90.00
#
_symmetry.space_group_name_H-M   'P 1'
#
loop_
_entity.id
_entity.type
_entity.pdbx_description
1 polymer ?
#
loop_
_entity_poly.entity_id
_entity_poly.type
_entity_poly.pdbx_seq_one_letter_code
_entity_poly.pdbx_strand_id
1 'polypeptide(L)'
;MSQLQKCHSSARIALMQTTNLKPENLENNDKDVSINIEKMFEAGAHYGYSKSRRHPSVSSYIYATKNNSDIIDLEKTTIQLEEATEFIKNLGAQNKIILFVGTKPEARDIIKNTALSLDMPYVDTRWIGGTLSNFTEIKKRIAELEKYNKEIAEGGLEKYTKKERVVMAKKMEKLSKYYGGLIGLKKTPDALFIIDPKSEHIAAVEAKKSNVMVIALANSDSNIKNIDYPIVGNDSGIPSIKFFTTSIANAYTKGTMSIKN
;
A
#
# COMPACT_ATOMS: atom_id res chain seq x y z
N MET A 1 18.44 0.77 -25.93
CA MET A 1 17.73 1.40 -24.81
C MET A 1 16.83 2.50 -25.38
N SER A 2 15.53 2.27 -25.43
CA SER A 2 14.59 3.07 -26.21
C SER A 2 14.24 4.40 -25.53
N GLN A 3 14.02 5.42 -26.34
CA GLN A 3 13.61 6.78 -25.92
C GLN A 3 12.35 6.81 -25.02
N LEU A 4 11.55 5.74 -25.00
CA LEU A 4 10.37 5.57 -24.14
C LEU A 4 10.70 5.47 -22.64
N GLN A 5 11.87 4.96 -22.27
CA GLN A 5 12.30 4.91 -20.86
C GLN A 5 12.71 6.29 -20.29
N LYS A 6 13.18 7.20 -21.15
CA LYS A 6 13.56 8.57 -20.74
C LYS A 6 12.35 9.46 -20.45
N CYS A 7 11.23 9.30 -21.17
CA CYS A 7 10.02 10.10 -20.95
C CYS A 7 9.32 9.77 -19.61
N HIS A 8 9.34 8.51 -19.16
CA HIS A 8 8.76 8.12 -17.86
C HIS A 8 9.56 8.70 -16.67
N SER A 9 10.87 8.82 -16.83
CA SER A 9 11.76 9.45 -15.85
C SER A 9 11.48 10.95 -15.68
N SER A 10 11.24 11.67 -16.77
CA SER A 10 11.09 13.13 -16.73
C SER A 10 9.75 13.60 -16.12
N ALA A 11 8.66 12.90 -16.36
CA ALA A 11 7.36 13.22 -15.75
C ALA A 11 7.35 12.93 -14.24
N ARG A 12 8.08 11.90 -13.79
CA ARG A 12 8.29 11.60 -12.37
C ARG A 12 9.20 12.60 -11.67
N ILE A 13 10.25 13.08 -12.37
CA ILE A 13 11.17 14.10 -11.84
C ILE A 13 10.44 15.43 -11.61
N ALA A 14 9.51 15.81 -12.49
CA ALA A 14 8.70 17.03 -12.33
C ALA A 14 7.75 16.95 -11.11
N LEU A 15 7.22 15.78 -10.78
CA LEU A 15 6.40 15.54 -9.56
C LEU A 15 7.25 15.50 -8.27
N MET A 16 8.51 15.09 -8.36
CA MET A 16 9.43 15.07 -7.22
C MET A 16 9.99 16.47 -6.88
N GLN A 17 10.02 17.40 -7.81
CA GLN A 17 10.56 18.73 -7.58
C GLN A 17 9.60 19.66 -6.82
N THR A 18 8.34 19.31 -6.66
CA THR A 18 7.38 20.09 -5.86
C THR A 18 7.30 19.68 -4.38
N THR A 19 7.95 18.60 -3.98
CA THR A 19 8.11 18.23 -2.58
C THR A 19 9.58 18.23 -2.23
N ASN A 20 10.04 19.26 -1.51
CA ASN A 20 11.38 19.40 -0.94
C ASN A 20 11.58 18.39 0.21
N LEU A 21 11.47 17.09 -0.07
CA LEU A 21 11.86 16.01 0.83
C LEU A 21 13.17 15.43 0.30
N LYS A 22 14.27 15.92 0.86
CA LYS A 22 15.55 15.20 0.77
C LYS A 22 15.34 13.78 1.24
N PRO A 23 15.90 12.77 0.56
CA PRO A 23 16.00 11.43 1.12
C PRO A 23 16.96 11.51 2.31
N GLU A 24 16.43 11.72 3.51
CA GLU A 24 17.21 11.53 4.72
C GLU A 24 17.46 10.03 4.88
N ASN A 25 18.71 9.67 4.61
CA ASN A 25 19.50 8.57 5.13
C ASN A 25 18.73 7.27 5.44
N LEU A 26 18.56 6.44 4.43
CA LEU A 26 18.57 4.99 4.60
C LEU A 26 20.01 4.60 4.91
N GLU A 27 20.46 4.86 6.14
CA GLU A 27 21.72 4.32 6.63
C GLU A 27 21.63 2.80 6.65
N ASN A 28 22.52 2.21 5.87
CA ASN A 28 22.84 0.79 5.87
C ASN A 28 23.21 0.35 7.29
N ASN A 29 22.28 -0.21 8.02
CA ASN A 29 22.56 -1.05 9.16
C ASN A 29 22.37 -2.50 8.73
N ASP A 30 23.46 -3.15 8.36
CA ASP A 30 23.66 -4.60 8.24
C ASP A 30 23.52 -5.31 9.61
N LYS A 31 22.50 -4.96 10.37
CA LYS A 31 22.06 -5.77 11.50
C LYS A 31 20.79 -6.46 11.05
N ASP A 32 20.81 -7.80 11.15
CA ASP A 32 19.60 -8.59 11.10
C ASP A 32 18.49 -7.82 11.80
N VAL A 33 17.47 -7.44 11.03
CA VAL A 33 16.29 -6.80 11.59
C VAL A 33 15.55 -7.92 12.32
N SER A 34 16.09 -8.30 13.47
CA SER A 34 15.34 -9.03 14.45
C SER A 34 14.15 -8.13 14.76
N ILE A 35 12.95 -8.61 14.44
CA ILE A 35 11.70 -7.91 14.72
C ILE A 35 11.70 -7.69 16.23
N ASN A 36 11.87 -6.43 16.62
CA ASN A 36 12.09 -6.12 18.02
C ASN A 36 10.75 -5.75 18.65
N ILE A 37 10.27 -6.60 19.57
CA ILE A 37 9.04 -6.38 20.31
C ILE A 37 9.04 -5.01 21.01
N GLU A 38 10.20 -4.55 21.50
CA GLU A 38 10.33 -3.24 22.12
C GLU A 38 9.98 -2.10 21.14
N LYS A 39 10.46 -2.17 19.91
CA LYS A 39 10.13 -1.17 18.86
C LYS A 39 8.65 -1.20 18.50
N MET A 40 8.02 -2.38 18.45
CA MET A 40 6.58 -2.49 18.24
C MET A 40 5.81 -1.89 19.41
N PHE A 41 6.26 -2.10 20.63
CA PHE A 41 5.65 -1.54 21.83
C PHE A 41 5.78 -0.01 21.85
N GLU A 42 6.96 0.55 21.57
CA GLU A 42 7.21 1.99 21.44
C GLU A 42 6.35 2.62 20.33
N ALA A 43 6.17 1.93 19.22
CA ALA A 43 5.28 2.35 18.14
C ALA A 43 3.79 2.26 18.49
N GLY A 44 3.44 1.69 19.65
CA GLY A 44 2.05 1.52 20.09
C GLY A 44 1.28 0.46 19.31
N ALA A 45 1.97 -0.56 18.78
CA ALA A 45 1.35 -1.63 18.00
C ALA A 45 0.40 -2.51 18.82
N HIS A 46 0.55 -2.52 20.15
CA HIS A 46 -0.25 -3.31 21.09
C HIS A 46 -1.66 -2.75 21.36
N TYR A 47 -1.98 -1.55 20.91
CA TYR A 47 -3.30 -0.96 21.15
C TYR A 47 -4.35 -1.50 20.17
N GLY A 48 -5.34 -2.21 20.73
CA GLY A 48 -6.53 -2.64 20.02
C GLY A 48 -7.73 -1.72 20.27
N TYR A 49 -8.81 -1.98 19.55
CA TYR A 49 -10.10 -1.31 19.79
C TYR A 49 -10.77 -1.79 21.08
N SER A 50 -11.94 -1.22 21.39
CA SER A 50 -12.73 -1.63 22.54
C SER A 50 -13.19 -3.09 22.42
N LYS A 51 -13.31 -3.77 23.56
CA LYS A 51 -13.80 -5.16 23.67
C LYS A 51 -15.13 -5.39 22.96
N SER A 52 -16.02 -4.38 22.94
CA SER A 52 -17.31 -4.44 22.27
C SER A 52 -17.22 -4.55 20.74
N ARG A 53 -16.09 -4.14 20.15
CA ARG A 53 -15.84 -4.21 18.71
C ARG A 53 -15.03 -5.43 18.30
N ARG A 54 -14.50 -6.18 19.26
CA ARG A 54 -13.62 -7.34 18.99
C ARG A 54 -14.30 -8.35 18.07
N HIS A 55 -13.62 -8.74 17.03
CA HIS A 55 -14.05 -9.83 16.17
C HIS A 55 -13.59 -11.18 16.73
N PRO A 56 -14.44 -12.22 16.73
CA PRO A 56 -14.08 -13.53 17.29
C PRO A 56 -12.81 -14.15 16.71
N SER A 57 -12.50 -13.91 15.44
CA SER A 57 -11.31 -14.46 14.78
C SER A 57 -9.98 -13.96 15.36
N VAL A 58 -9.98 -12.80 16.03
CA VAL A 58 -8.78 -12.18 16.60
C VAL A 58 -8.62 -12.48 18.08
N SER A 59 -9.60 -13.13 18.70
CA SER A 59 -9.60 -13.38 20.17
C SER A 59 -8.36 -14.08 20.70
N SER A 60 -7.75 -14.98 19.93
CA SER A 60 -6.51 -15.69 20.28
C SER A 60 -5.25 -14.81 20.29
N TYR A 61 -5.31 -13.62 19.68
CA TYR A 61 -4.21 -12.66 19.57
C TYR A 61 -4.32 -11.52 20.59
N ILE A 62 -5.33 -11.56 21.46
CA ILE A 62 -5.52 -10.58 22.53
C ILE A 62 -4.84 -11.10 23.80
N TYR A 63 -3.88 -10.33 24.32
CA TYR A 63 -3.21 -10.60 25.56
C TYR A 63 -4.11 -10.33 26.78
N ALA A 64 -4.71 -9.14 26.82
CA ALA A 64 -5.57 -8.69 27.91
C ALA A 64 -6.56 -7.62 27.45
N THR A 65 -7.54 -7.31 28.30
CA THR A 65 -8.41 -6.12 28.14
C THR A 65 -8.24 -5.21 29.34
N LYS A 66 -7.84 -3.95 29.12
CA LYS A 66 -7.66 -2.94 30.17
C LYS A 66 -8.47 -1.71 29.80
N ASN A 67 -9.22 -1.15 30.77
CA ASN A 67 -10.06 0.03 30.55
C ASN A 67 -10.98 -0.10 29.31
N ASN A 68 -11.60 -1.27 29.15
CA ASN A 68 -12.47 -1.61 27.98
C ASN A 68 -11.76 -1.61 26.62
N SER A 69 -10.45 -1.46 26.56
CA SER A 69 -9.65 -1.55 25.34
C SER A 69 -8.83 -2.84 25.32
N ASP A 70 -8.74 -3.48 24.16
CA ASP A 70 -7.97 -4.68 23.98
C ASP A 70 -6.49 -4.38 23.87
N ILE A 71 -5.65 -5.24 24.45
CA ILE A 71 -4.20 -5.21 24.32
C ILE A 71 -3.81 -6.43 23.48
N ILE A 72 -3.18 -6.16 22.35
CA ILE A 72 -2.75 -7.17 21.40
C ILE A 72 -1.45 -7.82 21.91
N ASP A 73 -1.34 -9.12 21.71
CA ASP A 73 -0.18 -9.95 22.04
C ASP A 73 0.91 -9.75 21.00
N LEU A 74 1.95 -8.98 21.34
CA LEU A 74 3.04 -8.66 20.41
C LEU A 74 3.94 -9.85 20.08
N GLU A 75 4.02 -10.87 20.92
CA GLU A 75 4.78 -12.08 20.62
C GLU A 75 4.15 -12.80 19.43
N LYS A 76 2.83 -12.95 19.43
CA LYS A 76 2.09 -13.54 18.31
C LYS A 76 2.14 -12.64 17.05
N THR A 77 2.09 -11.32 17.25
CA THR A 77 2.24 -10.36 16.13
C THR A 77 3.62 -10.51 15.49
N THR A 78 4.68 -10.75 16.27
CA THR A 78 6.03 -10.95 15.75
C THR A 78 6.08 -12.16 14.82
N ILE A 79 5.51 -13.30 15.23
CA ILE A 79 5.48 -14.51 14.40
C ILE A 79 4.75 -14.25 13.08
N GLN A 80 3.58 -13.59 13.14
CA GLN A 80 2.82 -13.24 11.95
C GLN A 80 3.60 -12.29 11.02
N LEU A 81 4.31 -11.32 11.59
CA LEU A 81 5.12 -10.38 10.82
C LEU A 81 6.31 -11.09 10.16
N GLU A 82 6.95 -12.05 10.84
CA GLU A 82 8.03 -12.86 10.27
C GLU A 82 7.54 -13.67 9.08
N GLU A 83 6.42 -14.37 9.20
CA GLU A 83 5.81 -15.12 8.10
C GLU A 83 5.49 -14.20 6.90
N ALA A 84 4.88 -13.04 7.16
CA ALA A 84 4.56 -12.07 6.13
C ALA A 84 5.81 -11.49 5.45
N THR A 85 6.86 -11.17 6.22
CA THR A 85 8.10 -10.61 5.68
C THR A 85 8.89 -11.64 4.87
N GLU A 86 8.89 -12.91 5.27
CA GLU A 86 9.49 -13.99 4.50
C GLU A 86 8.79 -14.17 3.15
N PHE A 87 7.45 -14.18 3.15
CA PHE A 87 6.67 -14.24 1.92
C PHE A 87 6.97 -13.05 1.01
N ILE A 88 6.98 -11.82 1.54
CA ILE A 88 7.28 -10.59 0.79
C ILE A 88 8.71 -10.61 0.23
N LYS A 89 9.69 -11.11 0.98
CA LYS A 89 11.07 -11.29 0.52
C LYS A 89 11.13 -12.21 -0.71
N ASN A 90 10.38 -13.30 -0.69
CA ASN A 90 10.26 -14.22 -1.82
C ASN A 90 9.61 -13.56 -3.05
N LEU A 91 8.60 -12.69 -2.85
CA LEU A 91 8.01 -11.89 -3.93
C LEU A 91 9.03 -10.90 -4.50
N GLY A 92 9.82 -10.23 -3.64
CA GLY A 92 10.90 -9.35 -4.05
C GLY A 92 11.96 -10.07 -4.88
N ALA A 93 12.34 -11.28 -4.48
CA ALA A 93 13.25 -12.15 -5.22
C ALA A 93 12.73 -12.53 -6.62
N GLN A 94 11.44 -12.52 -6.83
CA GLN A 94 10.80 -12.79 -8.13
C GLN A 94 10.42 -11.53 -8.91
N ASN A 95 10.75 -10.34 -8.42
CA ASN A 95 10.32 -9.03 -8.96
C ASN A 95 8.80 -8.95 -9.20
N LYS A 96 8.02 -9.52 -8.30
CA LYS A 96 6.56 -9.51 -8.35
C LYS A 96 5.99 -8.18 -7.88
N ILE A 97 4.81 -7.84 -8.39
CA ILE A 97 4.17 -6.56 -8.11
C ILE A 97 3.30 -6.69 -6.86
N ILE A 98 3.52 -5.81 -5.88
CA ILE A 98 2.68 -5.66 -4.71
C ILE A 98 1.87 -4.37 -4.84
N LEU A 99 0.55 -4.44 -4.67
CA LEU A 99 -0.32 -3.26 -4.62
C LEU A 99 -0.55 -2.88 -3.15
N PHE A 100 -0.15 -1.67 -2.79
CA PHE A 100 -0.32 -1.12 -1.46
C PHE A 100 -1.67 -0.42 -1.34
N VAL A 101 -2.46 -0.76 -0.32
CA VAL A 101 -3.82 -0.22 -0.10
C VAL A 101 -3.94 0.32 1.32
N GLY A 102 -4.23 1.62 1.42
CA GLY A 102 -4.45 2.26 2.72
C GLY A 102 -5.18 3.58 2.56
N THR A 103 -6.50 3.57 2.77
CA THR A 103 -7.36 4.72 2.55
C THR A 103 -7.63 5.53 3.81
N LYS A 104 -7.28 4.98 5.00
CA LYS A 104 -7.34 5.72 6.27
C LYS A 104 -6.46 6.97 6.20
N PRO A 105 -6.90 8.12 6.74
CA PRO A 105 -6.11 9.35 6.75
C PRO A 105 -4.69 9.16 7.31
N GLU A 106 -4.55 8.35 8.36
CA GLU A 106 -3.29 8.06 9.04
C GLU A 106 -2.34 7.20 8.19
N ALA A 107 -2.89 6.42 7.25
CA ALA A 107 -2.16 5.48 6.40
C ALA A 107 -1.76 6.07 5.05
N ARG A 108 -2.50 7.04 4.52
CA ARG A 108 -2.37 7.54 3.13
C ARG A 108 -0.95 7.93 2.76
N ASP A 109 -0.37 8.85 3.53
CA ASP A 109 0.96 9.38 3.21
C ASP A 109 2.04 8.32 3.37
N ILE A 110 1.90 7.44 4.38
CA ILE A 110 2.84 6.35 4.63
C ILE A 110 2.81 5.37 3.44
N ILE A 111 1.63 4.91 3.06
CA ILE A 111 1.43 3.97 1.94
C ILE A 111 1.95 4.58 0.63
N LYS A 112 1.57 5.82 0.34
CA LYS A 112 2.02 6.52 -0.87
C LYS A 112 3.54 6.64 -0.94
N ASN A 113 4.17 7.15 0.14
CA ASN A 113 5.62 7.34 0.16
C ASN A 113 6.38 6.02 0.07
N THR A 114 5.90 4.99 0.78
CA THR A 114 6.52 3.66 0.74
C THR A 114 6.37 3.02 -0.65
N ALA A 115 5.20 3.05 -1.24
CA ALA A 115 4.98 2.50 -2.57
C ALA A 115 5.83 3.21 -3.64
N LEU A 116 5.92 4.55 -3.57
CA LEU A 116 6.79 5.32 -4.48
C LEU A 116 8.27 4.96 -4.32
N SER A 117 8.75 4.72 -3.10
CA SER A 117 10.14 4.31 -2.85
C SER A 117 10.50 2.95 -3.46
N LEU A 118 9.51 2.07 -3.58
CA LEU A 118 9.65 0.73 -4.15
C LEU A 118 9.27 0.64 -5.64
N ASP A 119 8.84 1.74 -6.25
CA ASP A 119 8.26 1.76 -7.61
C ASP A 119 7.03 0.85 -7.76
N MET A 120 6.20 0.77 -6.71
CA MET A 120 5.02 -0.07 -6.64
C MET A 120 3.72 0.74 -6.78
N PRO A 121 2.65 0.14 -7.30
CA PRO A 121 1.34 0.78 -7.34
C PRO A 121 0.72 0.90 -5.95
N TYR A 122 -0.14 1.91 -5.78
CA TYR A 122 -0.83 2.15 -4.51
C TYR A 122 -2.25 2.69 -4.71
N VAL A 123 -3.08 2.52 -3.67
CA VAL A 123 -4.41 3.12 -3.54
C VAL A 123 -4.48 3.81 -2.18
N ASP A 124 -4.54 5.14 -2.19
CA ASP A 124 -4.51 5.99 -0.98
C ASP A 124 -5.84 6.67 -0.66
N THR A 125 -6.79 6.69 -1.58
CA THR A 125 -8.02 7.46 -1.41
C THR A 125 -9.23 6.58 -1.17
N ARG A 126 -9.54 5.68 -2.09
CA ARG A 126 -10.67 4.74 -2.02
C ARG A 126 -10.44 3.59 -2.99
N TRP A 127 -10.69 2.37 -2.54
CA TRP A 127 -10.75 1.23 -3.42
C TRP A 127 -11.93 1.35 -4.39
N ILE A 128 -11.67 1.16 -5.66
CA ILE A 128 -12.72 1.09 -6.69
C ILE A 128 -13.02 -0.37 -6.97
N GLY A 129 -14.28 -0.77 -6.75
CA GLY A 129 -14.72 -2.12 -7.11
C GLY A 129 -14.43 -2.44 -8.57
N GLY A 130 -13.93 -3.63 -8.83
CA GLY A 130 -13.49 -4.04 -10.16
C GLY A 130 -12.00 -3.85 -10.43
N THR A 131 -11.23 -3.29 -9.48
CA THR A 131 -9.78 -3.06 -9.67
C THR A 131 -9.01 -4.34 -9.98
N LEU A 132 -9.40 -5.46 -9.42
CA LEU A 132 -8.83 -6.77 -9.73
C LEU A 132 -9.75 -7.60 -10.61
N SER A 133 -11.02 -7.67 -10.29
CA SER A 133 -11.99 -8.52 -10.99
C SER A 133 -12.32 -8.02 -12.41
N ASN A 134 -12.21 -6.72 -12.67
CA ASN A 134 -12.43 -6.11 -14.00
C ASN A 134 -11.26 -5.20 -14.40
N PHE A 135 -10.04 -5.73 -14.31
CA PHE A 135 -8.81 -4.97 -14.57
C PHE A 135 -8.78 -4.34 -15.97
N THR A 136 -9.45 -4.94 -16.96
CA THR A 136 -9.52 -4.40 -18.31
C THR A 136 -10.15 -3.01 -18.37
N GLU A 137 -11.24 -2.77 -17.61
CA GLU A 137 -11.89 -1.46 -17.55
C GLU A 137 -11.04 -0.45 -16.77
N ILE A 138 -10.40 -0.90 -15.69
CA ILE A 138 -9.47 -0.06 -14.92
C ILE A 138 -8.30 0.39 -15.81
N LYS A 139 -7.74 -0.51 -16.60
CA LYS A 139 -6.67 -0.20 -17.56
C LYS A 139 -7.07 0.85 -18.58
N LYS A 140 -8.32 0.83 -19.08
CA LYS A 140 -8.84 1.88 -19.97
C LYS A 140 -8.86 3.25 -19.28
N ARG A 141 -9.25 3.31 -17.99
CA ARG A 141 -9.26 4.56 -17.20
C ARG A 141 -7.85 5.09 -16.95
N ILE A 142 -6.90 4.20 -16.67
CA ILE A 142 -5.49 4.55 -16.52
C ILE A 142 -4.96 5.10 -17.84
N ALA A 143 -5.23 4.43 -18.97
CA ALA A 143 -4.81 4.90 -20.29
C ALA A 143 -5.42 6.25 -20.67
N GLU A 144 -6.68 6.52 -20.30
CA GLU A 144 -7.33 7.83 -20.50
C GLU A 144 -6.59 8.92 -19.71
N LEU A 145 -6.19 8.64 -18.47
CA LEU A 145 -5.42 9.56 -17.64
C LEU A 145 -4.01 9.81 -18.21
N GLU A 146 -3.32 8.76 -18.63
CA GLU A 146 -1.99 8.88 -19.25
C GLU A 146 -2.03 9.68 -20.54
N LYS A 147 -3.04 9.45 -21.39
CA LYS A 147 -3.26 10.19 -22.62
C LYS A 147 -3.46 11.69 -22.35
N TYR A 148 -4.28 12.04 -21.37
CA TYR A 148 -4.54 13.42 -20.99
C TYR A 148 -3.28 14.11 -20.45
N ASN A 149 -2.52 13.43 -19.58
CA ASN A 149 -1.26 13.96 -19.06
C ASN A 149 -0.25 14.24 -20.21
N LYS A 150 -0.24 13.36 -21.22
CA LYS A 150 0.60 13.53 -22.41
C LYS A 150 0.13 14.72 -23.26
N GLU A 151 -1.19 14.85 -23.49
CA GLU A 151 -1.75 16.00 -24.23
C GLU A 151 -1.45 17.34 -23.53
N ILE A 152 -1.46 17.40 -22.21
CA ILE A 152 -1.04 18.61 -21.45
C ILE A 152 0.44 18.90 -21.71
N ALA A 153 1.31 17.91 -21.60
CA ALA A 153 2.75 18.07 -21.77
C ALA A 153 3.14 18.52 -23.19
N GLU A 154 2.35 18.14 -24.20
CA GLU A 154 2.54 18.49 -25.59
C GLU A 154 1.84 19.81 -26.00
N GLY A 155 1.16 20.52 -25.06
CA GLY A 155 0.41 21.74 -25.35
C GLY A 155 -0.88 21.53 -26.15
N GLY A 156 -1.32 20.26 -26.30
CA GLY A 156 -2.45 19.89 -27.16
C GLY A 156 -3.83 20.33 -26.68
N LEU A 157 -3.93 21.03 -25.56
CA LEU A 157 -5.20 21.53 -25.04
C LEU A 157 -5.69 22.83 -25.74
N GLU A 158 -4.87 23.46 -26.53
CA GLU A 158 -5.24 24.73 -27.23
C GLU A 158 -6.37 24.55 -28.23
N LYS A 159 -6.53 23.35 -28.79
CA LYS A 159 -7.62 22.97 -29.71
C LYS A 159 -9.02 22.96 -29.09
N TYR A 160 -9.11 22.95 -27.74
CA TYR A 160 -10.37 22.91 -27.01
C TYR A 160 -10.80 24.29 -26.52
N THR A 161 -12.11 24.54 -26.49
CA THR A 161 -12.67 25.78 -25.93
C THR A 161 -12.39 25.87 -24.42
N LYS A 162 -12.43 27.08 -23.86
CA LYS A 162 -12.20 27.31 -22.43
C LYS A 162 -13.14 26.47 -21.54
N LYS A 163 -14.42 26.30 -21.95
CA LYS A 163 -15.42 25.51 -21.22
C LYS A 163 -15.06 24.02 -21.23
N GLU A 164 -14.68 23.48 -22.39
CA GLU A 164 -14.28 22.08 -22.53
C GLU A 164 -13.04 21.76 -21.69
N ARG A 165 -12.03 22.65 -21.72
CA ARG A 165 -10.82 22.50 -20.89
C ARG A 165 -11.16 22.38 -19.40
N VAL A 166 -12.07 23.21 -18.89
CA VAL A 166 -12.51 23.15 -17.49
C VAL A 166 -13.23 21.84 -17.17
N VAL A 167 -14.10 21.36 -18.05
CA VAL A 167 -14.82 20.08 -17.86
C VAL A 167 -13.84 18.91 -17.89
N MET A 168 -12.91 18.90 -18.84
CA MET A 168 -11.85 17.87 -18.92
C MET A 168 -10.97 17.88 -17.69
N ALA A 169 -10.50 19.05 -17.24
CA ALA A 169 -9.67 19.16 -16.05
C ALA A 169 -10.35 18.58 -14.81
N LYS A 170 -11.62 18.89 -14.55
CA LYS A 170 -12.40 18.33 -13.44
C LYS A 170 -12.55 16.80 -13.55
N LYS A 171 -12.77 16.27 -14.76
CA LYS A 171 -12.85 14.82 -14.98
C LYS A 171 -11.50 14.16 -14.69
N MET A 172 -10.41 14.75 -15.16
CA MET A 172 -9.06 14.19 -14.96
C MET A 172 -8.57 14.30 -13.51
N GLU A 173 -8.91 15.39 -12.83
CA GLU A 173 -8.66 15.51 -11.38
C GLU A 173 -9.32 14.36 -10.61
N LYS A 174 -10.57 14.03 -10.93
CA LYS A 174 -11.27 12.89 -10.33
C LYS A 174 -10.62 11.56 -10.68
N LEU A 175 -10.21 11.35 -11.94
CA LEU A 175 -9.51 10.14 -12.35
C LEU A 175 -8.14 10.03 -11.68
N SER A 176 -7.37 11.10 -11.62
CA SER A 176 -6.06 11.15 -10.96
C SER A 176 -6.17 10.80 -9.47
N LYS A 177 -7.21 11.30 -8.80
CA LYS A 177 -7.47 11.02 -7.40
C LYS A 177 -7.66 9.52 -7.10
N TYR A 178 -8.30 8.77 -8.01
CA TYR A 178 -8.62 7.35 -7.77
C TYR A 178 -7.66 6.38 -8.46
N TYR A 179 -7.08 6.77 -9.59
CA TYR A 179 -6.25 5.89 -10.41
C TYR A 179 -4.81 6.35 -10.53
N GLY A 180 -4.45 7.51 -9.96
CA GLY A 180 -3.11 8.07 -10.06
C GLY A 180 -2.02 7.16 -9.52
N GLY A 181 -2.29 6.46 -8.41
CA GLY A 181 -1.35 5.49 -7.85
C GLY A 181 -1.27 4.15 -8.61
N LEU A 182 -2.17 3.92 -9.57
CA LEU A 182 -2.19 2.72 -10.40
C LEU A 182 -1.51 2.94 -11.77
N ILE A 183 -1.03 4.16 -12.05
CA ILE A 183 -0.30 4.46 -13.29
C ILE A 183 0.94 3.56 -13.37
N GLY A 184 1.11 2.88 -14.51
CA GLY A 184 2.20 1.92 -14.71
C GLY A 184 1.86 0.47 -14.36
N LEU A 185 0.70 0.20 -13.76
CA LEU A 185 0.23 -1.16 -13.53
C LEU A 185 -0.20 -1.83 -14.84
N LYS A 186 0.65 -2.69 -15.38
CA LYS A 186 0.43 -3.35 -16.69
C LYS A 186 -0.35 -4.66 -16.59
N LYS A 187 -0.27 -5.34 -15.45
CA LYS A 187 -0.93 -6.61 -15.15
C LYS A 187 -1.54 -6.57 -13.75
N THR A 188 -2.41 -7.51 -13.43
CA THR A 188 -2.89 -7.70 -12.06
C THR A 188 -1.72 -7.89 -11.10
N PRO A 189 -1.75 -7.29 -9.90
CA PRO A 189 -0.69 -7.46 -8.92
C PRO A 189 -0.64 -8.92 -8.44
N ASP A 190 0.53 -9.34 -7.99
CA ASP A 190 0.73 -10.70 -7.48
C ASP A 190 0.33 -10.81 -5.99
N ALA A 191 0.38 -9.68 -5.27
CA ALA A 191 -0.07 -9.60 -3.88
C ALA A 191 -0.64 -8.21 -3.54
N LEU A 192 -1.50 -8.15 -2.51
CA LEU A 192 -1.99 -6.93 -1.90
C LEU A 192 -1.43 -6.77 -0.48
N PHE A 193 -0.99 -5.56 -0.14
CA PHE A 193 -0.76 -5.17 1.24
C PHE A 193 -1.82 -4.17 1.66
N ILE A 194 -2.67 -4.55 2.62
CA ILE A 194 -3.86 -3.77 3.03
C ILE A 194 -3.69 -3.29 4.47
N ILE A 195 -3.96 -2.01 4.72
CA ILE A 195 -4.12 -1.46 6.07
C ILE A 195 -5.62 -1.36 6.36
N ASP A 196 -6.06 -1.94 7.46
CA ASP A 196 -7.46 -2.05 7.87
C ASP A 196 -8.34 -2.83 6.87
N PRO A 197 -8.25 -4.16 6.87
CA PRO A 197 -9.06 -5.00 5.99
C PRO A 197 -10.56 -4.94 6.28
N LYS A 198 -10.99 -4.36 7.41
CA LYS A 198 -12.41 -4.12 7.70
C LYS A 198 -12.97 -3.01 6.83
N SER A 199 -12.27 -1.89 6.72
CA SER A 199 -12.65 -0.78 5.82
C SER A 199 -12.48 -1.17 4.36
N GLU A 200 -11.40 -1.89 4.03
CA GLU A 200 -11.06 -2.33 2.68
C GLU A 200 -11.54 -3.76 2.36
N HIS A 201 -12.66 -4.17 2.95
CA HIS A 201 -13.19 -5.53 2.77
C HIS A 201 -13.47 -5.89 1.30
N ILE A 202 -13.83 -4.90 0.47
CA ILE A 202 -14.06 -5.11 -0.97
C ILE A 202 -12.74 -5.52 -1.65
N ALA A 203 -11.63 -4.86 -1.31
CA ALA A 203 -10.31 -5.18 -1.86
C ALA A 203 -9.89 -6.61 -1.48
N ALA A 204 -10.07 -7.01 -0.21
CA ALA A 204 -9.75 -8.35 0.25
C ALA A 204 -10.62 -9.44 -0.44
N VAL A 205 -11.91 -9.19 -0.61
CA VAL A 205 -12.82 -10.11 -1.31
C VAL A 205 -12.48 -10.24 -2.79
N GLU A 206 -12.16 -9.13 -3.46
CA GLU A 206 -11.75 -9.15 -4.87
C GLU A 206 -10.41 -9.87 -5.06
N ALA A 207 -9.45 -9.66 -4.16
CA ALA A 207 -8.17 -10.34 -4.19
C ALA A 207 -8.33 -11.86 -4.11
N LYS A 208 -9.14 -12.33 -3.17
CA LYS A 208 -9.43 -13.76 -3.02
C LYS A 208 -10.08 -14.36 -4.28
N LYS A 209 -11.03 -13.64 -4.89
CA LYS A 209 -11.67 -14.08 -6.14
C LYS A 209 -10.71 -14.10 -7.32
N SER A 210 -9.71 -13.26 -7.32
CA SER A 210 -8.69 -13.14 -8.38
C SER A 210 -7.42 -13.94 -8.10
N ASN A 211 -7.40 -14.77 -7.05
CA ASN A 211 -6.24 -15.54 -6.59
C ASN A 211 -5.00 -14.67 -6.34
N VAL A 212 -5.20 -13.46 -5.81
CA VAL A 212 -4.15 -12.55 -5.38
C VAL A 212 -3.96 -12.69 -3.87
N MET A 213 -2.74 -12.93 -3.42
CA MET A 213 -2.42 -13.12 -2.00
C MET A 213 -2.60 -11.83 -1.22
N VAL A 214 -3.21 -11.93 -0.04
CA VAL A 214 -3.53 -10.78 0.81
C VAL A 214 -2.68 -10.80 2.07
N ILE A 215 -1.88 -9.76 2.24
CA ILE A 215 -1.19 -9.42 3.49
C ILE A 215 -1.94 -8.23 4.09
N ALA A 216 -2.33 -8.28 5.36
CA ALA A 216 -3.05 -7.16 5.94
C ALA A 216 -2.64 -6.87 7.39
N LEU A 217 -2.45 -5.57 7.68
CA LEU A 217 -2.40 -5.07 9.05
C LEU A 217 -3.85 -4.91 9.55
N ALA A 218 -4.23 -5.75 10.50
CA ALA A 218 -5.58 -5.89 11.02
C ALA A 218 -5.63 -5.56 12.52
N ASN A 219 -6.59 -4.78 12.96
CA ASN A 219 -6.81 -4.53 14.37
C ASN A 219 -7.82 -5.55 14.98
N SER A 220 -8.10 -5.41 16.26
CA SER A 220 -8.96 -6.33 17.04
C SER A 220 -10.41 -6.45 16.51
N ASP A 221 -10.88 -5.53 15.67
CA ASP A 221 -12.24 -5.52 15.12
C ASP A 221 -12.36 -6.09 13.69
N SER A 222 -11.26 -6.60 13.15
CA SER A 222 -11.18 -7.10 11.77
C SER A 222 -11.38 -8.62 11.69
N ASN A 223 -11.97 -9.08 10.61
CA ASN A 223 -12.07 -10.50 10.30
C ASN A 223 -10.83 -10.98 9.54
N ILE A 224 -9.97 -11.76 10.20
CA ILE A 224 -8.72 -12.25 9.61
C ILE A 224 -8.84 -13.57 8.86
N LYS A 225 -10.00 -14.24 8.87
CA LYS A 225 -10.18 -15.56 8.24
C LYS A 225 -9.99 -15.60 6.73
N ASN A 226 -10.14 -14.43 6.08
CA ASN A 226 -10.03 -14.32 4.63
C ASN A 226 -8.72 -13.66 4.18
N ILE A 227 -7.74 -13.56 5.09
CA ILE A 227 -6.43 -12.95 4.85
C ILE A 227 -5.40 -14.06 4.89
N ASP A 228 -4.53 -14.12 3.89
CA ASP A 228 -3.53 -15.17 3.78
C ASP A 228 -2.39 -14.96 4.79
N TYR A 229 -1.95 -13.71 4.95
CA TYR A 229 -0.91 -13.31 5.91
C TYR A 229 -1.44 -12.17 6.79
N PRO A 230 -2.23 -12.49 7.84
CA PRO A 230 -2.72 -11.48 8.77
C PRO A 230 -1.60 -11.04 9.70
N ILE A 231 -1.48 -9.74 9.93
CA ILE A 231 -0.63 -9.14 10.95
C ILE A 231 -1.56 -8.43 11.91
N VAL A 232 -1.72 -8.96 13.12
CA VAL A 232 -2.60 -8.36 14.12
C VAL A 232 -1.85 -7.27 14.87
N GLY A 233 -2.27 -6.02 14.71
CA GLY A 233 -1.62 -4.86 15.30
C GLY A 233 -2.45 -3.61 15.19
N ASN A 234 -1.96 -2.51 15.76
CA ASN A 234 -2.65 -1.22 15.74
C ASN A 234 -2.59 -0.60 14.34
N ASP A 235 -3.74 -0.49 13.70
CA ASP A 235 -3.95 0.11 12.37
C ASP A 235 -4.41 1.58 12.40
N SER A 236 -4.43 2.20 13.59
CA SER A 236 -4.89 3.58 13.77
C SER A 236 -3.76 4.52 14.21
N GLY A 237 -2.69 3.97 14.76
CA GLY A 237 -1.51 4.76 15.17
C GLY A 237 -0.55 4.98 14.01
N ILE A 238 -0.23 6.24 13.67
CA ILE A 238 0.76 6.58 12.63
C ILE A 238 2.11 5.87 12.84
N PRO A 239 2.71 5.83 14.07
CA PRO A 239 3.98 5.14 14.28
C PRO A 239 3.87 3.63 14.05
N SER A 240 2.76 3.01 14.46
CA SER A 240 2.51 1.58 14.26
C SER A 240 2.38 1.24 12.77
N ILE A 241 1.55 1.98 12.04
CA ILE A 241 1.38 1.82 10.59
C ILE A 241 2.73 1.97 9.88
N LYS A 242 3.51 3.01 10.24
CA LYS A 242 4.83 3.24 9.67
C LYS A 242 5.78 2.09 9.94
N PHE A 243 5.81 1.56 11.17
CA PHE A 243 6.65 0.42 11.55
C PHE A 243 6.36 -0.80 10.67
N PHE A 244 5.11 -1.23 10.59
CA PHE A 244 4.73 -2.40 9.80
C PHE A 244 4.96 -2.19 8.30
N THR A 245 4.56 -1.04 7.77
CA THR A 245 4.75 -0.73 6.35
C THR A 245 6.24 -0.68 5.96
N THR A 246 7.10 -0.11 6.83
CA THR A 246 8.54 -0.07 6.61
C THR A 246 9.15 -1.48 6.69
N SER A 247 8.70 -2.32 7.61
CA SER A 247 9.16 -3.72 7.72
C SER A 247 8.87 -4.50 6.44
N ILE A 248 7.67 -4.36 5.88
CA ILE A 248 7.26 -4.95 4.59
C ILE A 248 8.12 -4.42 3.43
N ALA A 249 8.34 -3.10 3.38
CA ALA A 249 9.16 -2.48 2.33
C ALA A 249 10.61 -2.98 2.36
N ASN A 250 11.21 -3.05 3.56
CA ASN A 250 12.57 -3.55 3.75
C ASN A 250 12.68 -5.03 3.35
N ALA A 251 11.69 -5.85 3.67
CA ALA A 251 11.66 -7.26 3.28
C ALA A 251 11.65 -7.41 1.75
N TYR A 252 10.82 -6.60 1.05
CA TYR A 252 10.80 -6.60 -0.42
C TYR A 252 12.15 -6.19 -1.01
N THR A 253 12.74 -5.10 -0.49
CA THR A 253 14.06 -4.60 -0.95
C THR A 253 15.16 -5.65 -0.74
N LYS A 254 15.18 -6.31 0.42
CA LYS A 254 16.12 -7.42 0.68
C LYS A 254 15.95 -8.55 -0.32
N GLY A 255 14.70 -8.90 -0.68
CA GLY A 255 14.40 -9.89 -1.71
C GLY A 255 14.95 -9.50 -3.08
N THR A 256 14.77 -8.26 -3.51
CA THR A 256 15.28 -7.78 -4.81
C THR A 256 16.81 -7.72 -4.87
N MET A 257 17.48 -7.44 -3.74
CA MET A 257 18.93 -7.42 -3.67
C MET A 257 19.54 -8.82 -3.74
N SER A 258 18.85 -9.85 -3.24
CA SER A 258 19.35 -11.24 -3.26
C SER A 258 19.48 -11.85 -4.66
N ILE A 259 18.90 -11.22 -5.69
CA ILE A 259 19.05 -11.65 -7.10
C ILE A 259 20.25 -10.99 -7.78
N LYS A 260 20.72 -9.85 -7.24
CA LYS A 260 21.80 -9.07 -7.87
C LYS A 260 23.19 -9.54 -7.46
N ASN A 261 23.26 -10.46 -6.50
CA ASN A 261 24.46 -11.17 -6.08
C ASN A 261 24.45 -12.62 -6.59
#